data_33bab316afc285090ddf56ed9d2e4160
#
_entry.id   33bab316afc285090ddf56ed9d2e4160
#
_cell.length_a   1.000
_cell.length_b   1.000
_cell.length_c   1.000
_cell.angle_alpha   90.00
_cell.angle_beta   90.00
_cell.angle_gamma   90.00
#
_symmetry.space_group_name_H-M   'P 1'
#
loop_
_entity.id
_entity.type
_entity.pdbx_description
1 polymer ?
#
loop_
_entity_poly.entity_id
_entity_poly.type
_entity_poly.pdbx_seq_one_letter_code
_entity_poly.pdbx_strand_id
1 'polypeptide(L)'
;MSKLLIISFDAVGDKEFNRLLQYPNFAAMAGRSAIVRNVQSVFLSNTYPVHTSVVTGVEPARHGLINNTEREPIHHPRWWYDARRIKAKTLWDEAAKNGLSVATVLWPVTGKAKAIKWNVPESLADHGKSQILTNFKNGSKLLQLKLLLKYGNMIDGISQPALDNFTTACARDILLEKKPDLTLVHFTAYDTLCHKNGVDSQELAKALEALDNNLGVLLKAAGKDCNVIVFSDHSQLKADKNVLPNKMLADSFGFTTETSQGYDMTKCYFECCGGSAFFREYKLADEDIKRVKEQTAKLKGFNRFLTEDEMKMAGREGEAFGFCAEVGYGIHNFPSDEKADHGYPLDYDNYEVFYMGSGPSFKTGAFEAGGSLLDIAPIACEILGLSMTGILKPREELLK
;
A
#
# COMPACT_ATOMS: atom_id res chain seq x y z
N MET A 1 1.58 28.57 -8.53
CA MET A 1 1.20 27.19 -8.84
C MET A 1 0.74 26.51 -7.54
N SER A 2 -0.31 25.73 -7.60
CA SER A 2 -0.80 24.98 -6.45
C SER A 2 0.23 23.92 -6.04
N LYS A 3 0.40 23.72 -4.72
CA LYS A 3 1.24 22.65 -4.15
C LYS A 3 0.35 21.57 -3.60
N LEU A 4 0.82 20.32 -3.67
CA LEU A 4 0.10 19.17 -3.16
C LEU A 4 1.01 18.26 -2.35
N LEU A 5 0.59 17.96 -1.12
CA LEU A 5 1.17 16.93 -0.24
C LEU A 5 0.17 15.80 -0.11
N ILE A 6 0.56 14.59 -0.47
CA ILE A 6 -0.23 13.36 -0.28
C ILE A 6 0.44 12.53 0.80
N ILE A 7 -0.29 12.18 1.84
CA ILE A 7 0.18 11.39 2.98
C ILE A 7 -0.64 10.10 3.05
N SER A 8 0.03 8.96 3.02
CA SER A 8 -0.58 7.66 3.26
C SER A 8 -0.36 7.23 4.71
N PHE A 9 -1.44 6.77 5.35
CA PHE A 9 -1.47 6.07 6.62
C PHE A 9 -1.70 4.59 6.34
N ASP A 10 -0.65 3.77 6.36
CA ASP A 10 -0.72 2.34 6.04
C ASP A 10 -1.66 1.60 6.99
N ALA A 11 -2.62 0.88 6.42
CA ALA A 11 -3.58 0.00 7.09
C ALA A 11 -4.56 0.67 8.08
N VAL A 12 -4.66 2.01 8.12
CA VAL A 12 -5.58 2.71 9.02
C VAL A 12 -6.98 2.74 8.39
N GLY A 13 -7.75 1.66 8.55
CA GLY A 13 -9.09 1.55 7.99
C GLY A 13 -10.06 2.63 8.45
N ASP A 14 -11.18 2.76 7.74
CA ASP A 14 -12.23 3.76 8.04
C ASP A 14 -12.79 3.63 9.47
N LYS A 15 -12.82 2.42 10.02
CA LYS A 15 -13.20 2.15 11.43
C LYS A 15 -12.38 2.96 12.46
N GLU A 16 -11.11 3.29 12.13
CA GLU A 16 -10.22 4.04 13.01
C GLU A 16 -10.41 5.57 12.91
N PHE A 17 -11.15 6.05 11.92
CA PHE A 17 -11.32 7.48 11.68
C PHE A 17 -11.86 8.23 12.92
N ASN A 18 -12.85 7.68 13.59
CA ASN A 18 -13.42 8.30 14.79
C ASN A 18 -12.44 8.31 15.99
N ARG A 19 -11.52 7.35 16.04
CA ARG A 19 -10.42 7.35 17.02
C ARG A 19 -9.39 8.41 16.68
N LEU A 20 -9.05 8.57 15.38
CA LEU A 20 -8.16 9.63 14.91
C LEU A 20 -8.70 11.04 15.24
N LEU A 21 -10.02 11.24 15.21
CA LEU A 21 -10.64 12.51 15.61
C LEU A 21 -10.42 12.88 17.08
N GLN A 22 -9.96 11.98 17.93
CA GLN A 22 -9.60 12.26 19.32
C GLN A 22 -8.22 12.90 19.45
N TYR A 23 -7.40 12.88 18.39
CA TYR A 23 -6.06 13.46 18.38
C TYR A 23 -6.07 14.85 17.71
N PRO A 24 -5.31 15.82 18.28
CA PRO A 24 -5.51 17.25 17.98
C PRO A 24 -5.19 17.66 16.55
N ASN A 25 -4.14 17.11 15.92
CA ASN A 25 -3.72 17.53 14.59
C ASN A 25 -4.66 16.98 13.51
N PHE A 26 -5.08 15.71 13.65
CA PHE A 26 -6.03 15.08 12.75
C PHE A 26 -7.40 15.75 12.86
N ALA A 27 -7.89 15.97 14.08
CA ALA A 27 -9.17 16.66 14.31
C ALA A 27 -9.17 18.09 13.72
N ALA A 28 -8.08 18.84 13.93
CA ALA A 28 -7.92 20.19 13.37
C ALA A 28 -7.86 20.18 11.83
N MET A 29 -7.26 19.15 11.21
CA MET A 29 -7.28 19.00 9.77
C MET A 29 -8.68 18.60 9.28
N ALA A 30 -9.31 17.61 9.90
CA ALA A 30 -10.65 17.14 9.53
C ALA A 30 -11.69 18.26 9.57
N GLY A 31 -11.65 19.12 10.59
CA GLY A 31 -12.56 20.27 10.75
C GLY A 31 -12.49 21.31 9.62
N ARG A 32 -11.49 21.26 8.74
CA ARG A 32 -11.33 22.15 7.59
C ARG A 32 -11.19 21.40 6.25
N SER A 33 -11.47 20.11 6.24
CA SER A 33 -11.33 19.23 5.08
C SER A 33 -12.63 18.97 4.36
N ALA A 34 -12.54 18.56 3.10
CA ALA A 34 -13.50 17.69 2.46
C ALA A 34 -13.16 16.24 2.85
N ILE A 35 -14.12 15.47 3.32
CA ILE A 35 -13.92 14.13 3.90
C ILE A 35 -14.74 13.11 3.10
N VAL A 36 -14.11 11.98 2.78
CA VAL A 36 -14.80 10.84 2.17
C VAL A 36 -14.56 9.60 3.04
N ARG A 37 -15.67 8.99 3.48
CA ARG A 37 -15.70 7.81 4.35
C ARG A 37 -16.22 6.58 3.59
N ASN A 38 -16.01 5.40 4.15
CA ASN A 38 -16.45 4.13 3.56
C ASN A 38 -15.97 3.98 2.10
N VAL A 39 -14.72 4.34 1.85
CA VAL A 39 -14.09 4.27 0.53
C VAL A 39 -13.61 2.85 0.29
N GLN A 40 -13.80 2.35 -0.92
CA GLN A 40 -13.21 1.09 -1.33
C GLN A 40 -11.74 1.29 -1.72
N SER A 41 -10.86 0.45 -1.21
CA SER A 41 -9.51 0.31 -1.72
C SER A 41 -9.53 -0.29 -3.13
N VAL A 42 -8.43 -0.81 -3.64
CA VAL A 42 -8.39 -1.59 -4.88
C VAL A 42 -8.09 -3.05 -4.55
N PHE A 43 -8.57 -3.96 -5.36
CA PHE A 43 -8.23 -5.37 -5.21
C PHE A 43 -7.07 -5.73 -6.17
N LEU A 44 -5.95 -6.25 -5.74
CA LEU A 44 -5.59 -6.75 -4.42
C LEU A 44 -5.23 -5.58 -3.48
N SER A 45 -5.79 -5.60 -2.27
CA SER A 45 -5.63 -4.56 -1.24
C SER A 45 -4.33 -4.75 -0.44
N ASN A 46 -3.21 -4.82 -1.17
CA ASN A 46 -1.85 -4.82 -0.63
C ASN A 46 -1.17 -3.48 -0.88
N THR A 47 -0.25 -3.08 -0.01
CA THR A 47 0.41 -1.77 0.00
C THR A 47 0.91 -1.31 -1.37
N TYR A 48 1.72 -2.11 -2.07
CA TYR A 48 2.35 -1.69 -3.34
C TYR A 48 1.36 -1.59 -4.50
N PRO A 49 0.42 -2.53 -4.72
CA PRO A 49 -0.66 -2.37 -5.67
C PRO A 49 -1.49 -1.12 -5.42
N VAL A 50 -1.93 -0.89 -4.16
CA VAL A 50 -2.79 0.26 -3.82
C VAL A 50 -2.06 1.59 -4.03
N HIS A 51 -0.84 1.75 -3.51
CA HIS A 51 -0.06 2.99 -3.70
C HIS A 51 0.24 3.26 -5.18
N THR A 52 0.42 2.21 -5.99
CA THR A 52 0.56 2.36 -7.44
C THR A 52 -0.76 2.79 -8.09
N SER A 53 -1.89 2.23 -7.64
CA SER A 53 -3.22 2.64 -8.12
C SER A 53 -3.53 4.11 -7.78
N VAL A 54 -3.19 4.56 -6.56
CA VAL A 54 -3.37 5.96 -6.13
C VAL A 54 -2.63 6.95 -7.03
N VAL A 55 -1.46 6.61 -7.50
CA VAL A 55 -0.65 7.52 -8.34
C VAL A 55 -0.83 7.33 -9.85
N THR A 56 -1.49 6.25 -10.27
CA THR A 56 -1.79 5.98 -11.68
C THR A 56 -3.26 6.21 -12.02
N GLY A 57 -4.16 6.18 -11.02
CA GLY A 57 -5.60 6.29 -11.18
C GLY A 57 -6.24 5.07 -11.86
N VAL A 58 -5.54 3.92 -11.86
CA VAL A 58 -6.03 2.68 -12.52
C VAL A 58 -5.79 1.45 -11.65
N GLU A 59 -6.53 0.38 -11.92
CA GLU A 59 -6.48 -0.90 -11.24
C GLU A 59 -5.14 -1.64 -11.43
N PRO A 60 -4.78 -2.56 -10.51
CA PRO A 60 -3.59 -3.42 -10.60
C PRO A 60 -3.45 -4.14 -11.95
N ALA A 61 -4.55 -4.59 -12.54
CA ALA A 61 -4.57 -5.19 -13.87
C ALA A 61 -3.94 -4.30 -14.96
N ARG A 62 -4.12 -2.98 -14.85
CA ARG A 62 -3.63 -2.02 -15.85
C ARG A 62 -2.21 -1.52 -15.58
N HIS A 63 -1.87 -1.26 -14.32
CA HIS A 63 -0.51 -0.81 -14.00
C HIS A 63 0.49 -1.95 -13.78
N GLY A 64 0.04 -3.20 -13.62
CA GLY A 64 0.86 -4.41 -13.60
C GLY A 64 1.58 -4.71 -12.27
N LEU A 65 1.41 -3.91 -11.23
CA LEU A 65 1.84 -4.20 -9.86
C LEU A 65 0.69 -4.90 -9.14
N ILE A 66 0.77 -6.19 -8.98
CA ILE A 66 -0.34 -7.06 -8.56
C ILE A 66 -0.05 -7.77 -7.23
N ASN A 67 1.07 -7.47 -6.59
CA ASN A 67 1.45 -7.87 -5.22
C ASN A 67 2.58 -6.97 -4.69
N ASN A 68 2.89 -7.07 -3.40
CA ASN A 68 4.04 -6.40 -2.77
C ASN A 68 5.37 -7.01 -3.22
N THR A 69 5.41 -8.32 -3.44
CA THR A 69 6.61 -9.09 -3.77
C THR A 69 6.52 -9.77 -5.13
N GLU A 70 7.66 -10.26 -5.63
CA GLU A 70 7.70 -11.16 -6.77
C GLU A 70 6.91 -12.44 -6.45
N ARG A 71 6.27 -13.02 -7.47
CA ARG A 71 5.27 -14.08 -7.36
C ARG A 71 5.86 -15.46 -7.08
N GLU A 72 6.66 -15.58 -6.02
CA GLU A 72 7.36 -16.84 -5.75
C GLU A 72 7.13 -17.25 -4.30
N PRO A 73 6.73 -18.51 -4.03
CA PRO A 73 6.55 -19.02 -2.67
C PRO A 73 7.90 -19.40 -2.06
N ILE A 74 8.78 -18.40 -1.92
CA ILE A 74 10.13 -18.52 -1.34
C ILE A 74 10.21 -17.82 0.02
N HIS A 75 11.17 -18.23 0.86
CA HIS A 75 11.33 -17.69 2.21
C HIS A 75 11.68 -16.20 2.24
N HIS A 76 12.37 -15.71 1.20
CA HIS A 76 12.83 -14.32 1.12
C HIS A 76 12.44 -13.72 -0.23
N PRO A 77 11.16 -13.43 -0.47
CA PRO A 77 10.71 -12.89 -1.75
C PRO A 77 11.27 -11.48 -1.96
N ARG A 78 11.52 -11.14 -3.22
CA ARG A 78 11.95 -9.79 -3.59
C ARG A 78 10.76 -8.86 -3.70
N TRP A 79 10.96 -7.65 -3.20
CA TRP A 79 9.93 -6.60 -3.23
C TRP A 79 9.91 -5.84 -4.54
N TRP A 80 8.73 -5.44 -4.97
CA TRP A 80 8.49 -4.72 -6.23
C TRP A 80 8.77 -3.21 -6.11
N TYR A 81 9.95 -2.78 -5.65
CA TYR A 81 10.27 -1.37 -5.41
C TYR A 81 10.66 -0.57 -6.67
N ASP A 82 10.91 -1.20 -7.82
CA ASP A 82 11.43 -0.56 -9.05
C ASP A 82 10.30 0.06 -9.88
N ALA A 83 10.24 1.41 -9.93
CA ALA A 83 9.21 2.16 -10.64
C ALA A 83 9.09 1.81 -12.15
N ARG A 84 10.14 1.28 -12.76
CA ARG A 84 10.13 0.86 -14.18
C ARG A 84 9.23 -0.35 -14.44
N ARG A 85 8.72 -0.99 -13.40
CA ARG A 85 7.75 -2.08 -13.48
C ARG A 85 6.31 -1.58 -13.69
N ILE A 86 6.04 -0.31 -13.38
CA ILE A 86 4.72 0.29 -13.56
C ILE A 86 4.46 0.46 -15.06
N LYS A 87 3.36 -0.12 -15.55
CA LYS A 87 2.98 -0.10 -16.97
C LYS A 87 2.08 1.09 -17.33
N ALA A 88 1.55 1.78 -16.35
CA ALA A 88 0.71 2.97 -16.51
C ALA A 88 1.51 4.25 -16.23
N LYS A 89 1.03 5.39 -16.73
CA LYS A 89 1.59 6.70 -16.36
C LYS A 89 1.27 7.05 -14.93
N THR A 90 2.21 7.67 -14.25
CA THR A 90 2.08 8.07 -12.86
C THR A 90 1.93 9.58 -12.71
N LEU A 91 1.39 10.03 -11.59
CA LEU A 91 1.32 11.46 -11.23
C LEU A 91 2.69 12.13 -11.29
N TRP A 92 3.77 11.47 -10.87
CA TRP A 92 5.11 12.05 -10.94
C TRP A 92 5.66 12.16 -12.36
N ASP A 93 5.33 11.23 -13.25
CA ASP A 93 5.73 11.33 -14.67
C ASP A 93 5.05 12.51 -15.33
N GLU A 94 3.74 12.68 -15.11
CA GLU A 94 2.98 13.77 -15.70
C GLU A 94 3.34 15.12 -15.06
N ALA A 95 3.58 15.16 -13.74
CA ALA A 95 4.07 16.36 -13.06
C ALA A 95 5.44 16.82 -13.64
N ALA A 96 6.40 15.92 -13.74
CA ALA A 96 7.74 16.24 -14.28
C ALA A 96 7.67 16.68 -15.74
N LYS A 97 6.84 16.05 -16.57
CA LYS A 97 6.60 16.44 -17.97
C LYS A 97 6.05 17.86 -18.08
N ASN A 98 5.25 18.30 -17.11
CA ASN A 98 4.71 19.66 -17.03
C ASN A 98 5.61 20.64 -16.26
N GLY A 99 6.87 20.28 -16.00
CA GLY A 99 7.85 21.13 -15.33
C GLY A 99 7.69 21.25 -13.81
N LEU A 100 6.80 20.46 -13.20
CA LEU A 100 6.61 20.45 -11.76
C LEU A 100 7.67 19.58 -11.08
N SER A 101 8.09 20.00 -9.90
CA SER A 101 9.07 19.29 -9.09
C SER A 101 8.40 18.30 -8.14
N VAL A 102 8.93 17.07 -8.10
CA VAL A 102 8.36 15.97 -7.29
C VAL A 102 9.33 15.50 -6.22
N ALA A 103 8.81 15.24 -5.04
CA ALA A 103 9.52 14.58 -3.93
C ALA A 103 8.72 13.39 -3.40
N THR A 104 9.44 12.35 -2.96
CA THR A 104 8.83 11.20 -2.27
C THR A 104 9.68 10.77 -1.08
N VAL A 105 9.01 10.35 -0.01
CA VAL A 105 9.66 9.79 1.20
C VAL A 105 8.92 8.53 1.58
N LEU A 106 9.61 7.41 1.53
CA LEU A 106 9.13 6.04 1.74
C LEU A 106 7.88 5.67 0.90
N TRP A 107 7.63 6.34 -0.21
CA TRP A 107 6.53 5.92 -1.08
C TRP A 107 6.88 4.65 -1.84
N PRO A 108 5.98 3.63 -1.82
CA PRO A 108 6.20 2.36 -2.52
C PRO A 108 6.45 2.54 -4.03
N VAL A 109 7.21 1.62 -4.60
CA VAL A 109 7.46 1.51 -6.05
C VAL A 109 8.05 2.79 -6.67
N THR A 110 8.83 3.56 -5.93
CA THR A 110 9.52 4.77 -6.44
C THR A 110 11.00 4.56 -6.72
N GLY A 111 11.53 3.37 -6.46
CA GLY A 111 12.92 3.05 -6.74
C GLY A 111 13.26 3.29 -8.22
N LYS A 112 14.35 4.00 -8.49
CA LYS A 112 14.83 4.36 -9.85
C LYS A 112 13.89 5.22 -10.70
N ALA A 113 12.86 5.83 -10.11
CA ALA A 113 11.98 6.76 -10.79
C ALA A 113 12.73 8.04 -11.19
N LYS A 114 12.99 8.23 -12.50
CA LYS A 114 13.76 9.38 -13.01
C LYS A 114 13.01 10.71 -12.91
N ALA A 115 11.69 10.67 -12.93
CA ALA A 115 10.83 11.84 -12.84
C ALA A 115 10.78 12.44 -11.41
N ILE A 116 11.19 11.71 -10.39
CA ILE A 116 11.20 12.16 -9.00
C ILE A 116 12.54 12.81 -8.69
N LYS A 117 12.52 14.12 -8.49
CA LYS A 117 13.74 14.93 -8.26
C LYS A 117 14.36 14.66 -6.88
N TRP A 118 13.54 14.47 -5.86
CA TRP A 118 13.97 14.22 -4.48
C TRP A 118 13.31 12.94 -3.96
N ASN A 119 14.00 11.83 -4.15
CA ASN A 119 13.48 10.49 -3.86
C ASN A 119 14.23 9.82 -2.69
N VAL A 120 13.51 9.57 -1.61
CA VAL A 120 13.89 8.63 -0.54
C VAL A 120 12.94 7.42 -0.67
N PRO A 121 13.27 6.42 -1.49
CA PRO A 121 12.34 5.36 -1.86
C PRO A 121 12.14 4.37 -0.72
N GLU A 122 10.97 3.75 -0.70
CA GLU A 122 10.77 2.50 0.01
C GLU A 122 11.36 1.37 -0.85
N SER A 123 12.51 0.86 -0.45
CA SER A 123 13.22 -0.20 -1.17
C SER A 123 13.74 -1.19 -0.16
N LEU A 124 13.07 -2.33 -0.03
CA LEU A 124 13.55 -3.40 0.84
C LEU A 124 14.72 -4.15 0.17
N ALA A 125 15.80 -4.34 0.91
CA ALA A 125 16.96 -5.04 0.40
C ALA A 125 16.68 -6.54 0.28
N ASP A 126 17.17 -7.17 -0.80
CA ASP A 126 17.18 -8.62 -0.91
C ASP A 126 17.93 -9.23 0.29
N HIS A 127 17.58 -10.45 0.64
CA HIS A 127 18.23 -11.17 1.73
C HIS A 127 19.77 -11.15 1.60
N GLY A 128 20.46 -10.81 2.68
CA GLY A 128 21.91 -10.68 2.72
C GLY A 128 22.49 -9.43 2.03
N LYS A 129 21.67 -8.50 1.54
CA LYS A 129 22.10 -7.22 0.98
C LYS A 129 21.99 -6.09 2.00
N SER A 130 22.80 -5.06 1.83
CA SER A 130 22.76 -3.86 2.66
C SER A 130 21.54 -3.00 2.33
N GLN A 131 20.69 -2.71 3.33
CA GLN A 131 19.54 -1.82 3.20
C GLN A 131 19.95 -0.41 2.76
N ILE A 132 21.01 0.15 3.37
CA ILE A 132 21.52 1.48 3.04
C ILE A 132 21.97 1.54 1.58
N LEU A 133 22.76 0.57 1.12
CA LEU A 133 23.24 0.54 -0.27
C LEU A 133 22.09 0.34 -1.26
N THR A 134 21.07 -0.43 -0.89
CA THR A 134 19.87 -0.62 -1.71
C THR A 134 19.13 0.69 -1.89
N ASN A 135 18.85 1.41 -0.81
CA ASN A 135 18.19 2.72 -0.88
C ASN A 135 19.02 3.74 -1.67
N PHE A 136 20.33 3.79 -1.45
CA PHE A 136 21.23 4.69 -2.21
C PHE A 136 21.20 4.45 -3.72
N LYS A 137 21.12 3.19 -4.16
CA LYS A 137 21.06 2.82 -5.58
C LYS A 137 19.71 3.19 -6.22
N ASN A 138 18.66 3.26 -5.42
CA ASN A 138 17.28 3.38 -5.92
C ASN A 138 16.72 4.79 -5.80
N GLY A 139 17.35 5.72 -5.07
CA GLY A 139 16.86 7.07 -4.85
C GLY A 139 17.87 8.18 -5.12
N SER A 140 17.59 9.37 -4.63
CA SER A 140 18.42 10.57 -4.80
C SER A 140 19.63 10.54 -3.88
N LYS A 141 20.78 10.09 -4.37
CA LYS A 141 21.98 9.77 -3.57
C LYS A 141 22.44 10.90 -2.63
N LEU A 142 22.64 12.12 -3.18
CA LEU A 142 23.11 13.27 -2.40
C LEU A 142 22.09 13.70 -1.33
N LEU A 143 20.82 13.64 -1.64
CA LEU A 143 19.74 13.92 -0.69
C LEU A 143 19.77 12.89 0.44
N GLN A 144 19.80 11.60 0.11
CA GLN A 144 19.81 10.52 1.09
C GLN A 144 21.05 10.58 1.99
N LEU A 145 22.23 10.91 1.43
CA LEU A 145 23.44 11.11 2.23
C LEU A 145 23.26 12.25 3.24
N LYS A 146 22.76 13.41 2.78
CA LYS A 146 22.50 14.56 3.66
C LYS A 146 21.52 14.20 4.79
N LEU A 147 20.41 13.54 4.44
CA LEU A 147 19.40 13.15 5.41
C LEU A 147 19.89 12.09 6.39
N LEU A 148 20.68 11.12 5.91
CA LEU A 148 21.28 10.08 6.76
C LEU A 148 22.29 10.67 7.74
N LEU A 149 23.14 11.61 7.31
CA LEU A 149 24.07 12.32 8.21
C LEU A 149 23.34 13.13 9.28
N LYS A 150 22.14 13.66 8.96
CA LYS A 150 21.38 14.51 9.90
C LYS A 150 20.47 13.70 10.82
N TYR A 151 19.88 12.63 10.34
CA TYR A 151 18.80 11.88 11.01
C TYR A 151 19.08 10.39 11.14
N GLY A 152 20.23 9.90 10.70
CA GLY A 152 20.55 8.46 10.70
C GLY A 152 20.53 7.83 12.09
N ASN A 153 20.78 8.63 13.13
CA ASN A 153 20.68 8.18 14.52
C ASN A 153 19.23 7.90 14.99
N MET A 154 18.22 8.32 14.22
CA MET A 154 16.80 8.00 14.48
C MET A 154 16.40 6.61 13.93
N ILE A 155 17.22 6.03 13.05
CA ILE A 155 16.91 4.76 12.38
C ILE A 155 17.32 3.60 13.28
N ASP A 156 16.38 2.68 13.50
CA ASP A 156 16.60 1.38 14.12
C ASP A 156 16.05 0.28 13.19
N GLY A 157 16.75 0.02 12.09
CA GLY A 157 16.29 -0.88 11.04
C GLY A 157 14.96 -0.41 10.42
N ILE A 158 13.94 -1.27 10.49
CA ILE A 158 12.56 -0.99 10.11
C ILE A 158 11.64 -0.87 11.35
N SER A 159 12.22 -0.74 12.55
CA SER A 159 11.46 -0.67 13.80
C SER A 159 10.56 0.55 13.85
N GLN A 160 9.37 0.39 14.42
CA GLN A 160 8.39 1.46 14.61
C GLN A 160 8.33 1.88 16.08
N PRO A 161 8.16 3.17 16.37
CA PRO A 161 7.88 4.30 15.45
C PRO A 161 9.13 5.01 14.89
N ALA A 162 10.32 4.45 15.05
CA ALA A 162 11.59 5.08 14.66
C ALA A 162 11.63 5.40 13.15
N LEU A 163 11.17 4.49 12.31
CA LEU A 163 11.13 4.69 10.86
C LEU A 163 10.17 5.82 10.45
N ASP A 164 8.97 5.89 11.02
CA ASP A 164 8.03 6.97 10.72
C ASP A 164 8.51 8.34 11.23
N ASN A 165 9.23 8.38 12.37
CA ASN A 165 9.87 9.59 12.86
C ASN A 165 10.98 10.07 11.92
N PHE A 166 11.80 9.15 11.41
CA PHE A 166 12.81 9.45 10.38
C PHE A 166 12.14 9.96 9.08
N THR A 167 11.08 9.31 8.63
CA THR A 167 10.27 9.72 7.46
C THR A 167 9.75 11.13 7.62
N THR A 168 9.20 11.45 8.79
CA THR A 168 8.70 12.80 9.13
C THR A 168 9.82 13.84 9.08
N ALA A 169 10.97 13.56 9.68
CA ALA A 169 12.11 14.49 9.68
C ALA A 169 12.63 14.75 8.25
N CYS A 170 12.73 13.70 7.43
CA CYS A 170 13.12 13.82 6.03
C CYS A 170 12.12 14.62 5.21
N ALA A 171 10.83 14.30 5.31
CA ALA A 171 9.76 14.98 4.56
C ALA A 171 9.65 16.46 4.97
N ARG A 172 9.74 16.76 6.27
CA ARG A 172 9.76 18.14 6.78
C ARG A 172 10.88 18.96 6.14
N ASP A 173 12.12 18.45 6.14
CA ASP A 173 13.25 19.18 5.57
C ASP A 173 13.11 19.37 4.06
N ILE A 174 12.59 18.36 3.33
CA ILE A 174 12.32 18.47 1.91
C ILE A 174 11.26 19.54 1.64
N LEU A 175 10.15 19.55 2.39
CA LEU A 175 9.09 20.56 2.26
C LEU A 175 9.61 21.98 2.51
N LEU A 176 10.41 22.19 3.55
CA LEU A 176 10.94 23.51 3.93
C LEU A 176 12.06 24.00 3.00
N GLU A 177 13.01 23.13 2.65
CA GLU A 177 14.20 23.52 1.90
C GLU A 177 14.02 23.44 0.37
N LYS A 178 13.29 22.41 -0.13
CA LYS A 178 13.15 22.17 -1.57
C LYS A 178 11.84 22.68 -2.13
N LYS A 179 10.80 22.78 -1.28
CA LYS A 179 9.47 23.30 -1.61
C LYS A 179 8.88 22.67 -2.89
N PRO A 180 8.82 21.32 -2.98
CA PRO A 180 8.30 20.64 -4.16
C PRO A 180 6.87 21.08 -4.52
N ASP A 181 6.48 20.87 -5.78
CA ASP A 181 5.10 21.10 -6.22
C ASP A 181 4.21 19.91 -5.84
N LEU A 182 4.74 18.67 -5.94
CA LEU A 182 4.11 17.44 -5.49
C LEU A 182 5.01 16.72 -4.49
N THR A 183 4.48 16.36 -3.33
CA THR A 183 5.17 15.54 -2.32
C THR A 183 4.32 14.34 -1.94
N LEU A 184 4.91 13.15 -1.91
CA LEU A 184 4.26 11.90 -1.48
C LEU A 184 5.00 11.35 -0.25
N VAL A 185 4.29 11.04 0.82
CA VAL A 185 4.85 10.51 2.08
C VAL A 185 4.04 9.30 2.54
N HIS A 186 4.73 8.25 2.97
CA HIS A 186 4.10 7.02 3.44
C HIS A 186 4.54 6.72 4.87
N PHE A 187 3.58 6.43 5.76
CA PHE A 187 3.78 6.03 7.15
C PHE A 187 3.31 4.60 7.36
N THR A 188 4.14 3.76 7.98
CA THR A 188 3.96 2.30 8.07
C THR A 188 3.78 1.77 9.50
N ALA A 189 3.80 2.65 10.51
CA ALA A 189 3.79 2.21 11.92
C ALA A 189 2.52 1.44 12.30
N TYR A 190 1.36 1.89 11.84
CA TYR A 190 0.09 1.26 12.22
C TYR A 190 -0.02 -0.14 11.63
N ASP A 191 0.30 -0.30 10.34
CA ASP A 191 0.34 -1.60 9.65
C ASP A 191 1.23 -2.61 10.37
N THR A 192 2.50 -2.23 10.59
CA THR A 192 3.50 -3.06 11.26
C THR A 192 3.04 -3.53 12.64
N LEU A 193 2.46 -2.62 13.43
CA LEU A 193 1.98 -2.94 14.78
C LEU A 193 0.70 -3.76 14.76
N CYS A 194 -0.15 -3.56 13.76
CA CYS A 194 -1.37 -4.32 13.57
C CYS A 194 -1.07 -5.79 13.20
N HIS A 195 -0.17 -6.04 12.24
CA HIS A 195 0.32 -7.39 11.92
C HIS A 195 0.85 -8.11 13.17
N LYS A 196 1.67 -7.41 13.97
CA LYS A 196 2.31 -8.00 15.14
C LYS A 196 1.36 -8.26 16.29
N ASN A 197 0.45 -7.34 16.59
CA ASN A 197 -0.31 -7.31 17.83
C ASN A 197 -1.81 -7.60 17.64
N GLY A 198 -2.34 -7.53 16.40
CA GLY A 198 -3.75 -7.71 16.06
C GLY A 198 -4.55 -6.41 16.07
N VAL A 199 -5.69 -6.43 15.39
CA VAL A 199 -6.57 -5.27 15.15
C VAL A 199 -7.18 -4.65 16.41
N ASP A 200 -7.27 -5.41 17.50
CA ASP A 200 -7.87 -4.97 18.77
C ASP A 200 -6.82 -4.56 19.82
N SER A 201 -5.54 -4.49 19.43
CA SER A 201 -4.45 -4.22 20.36
C SER A 201 -4.47 -2.78 20.89
N GLN A 202 -4.22 -2.62 22.19
CA GLN A 202 -4.04 -1.31 22.81
C GLN A 202 -2.79 -0.56 22.30
N GLU A 203 -1.78 -1.29 21.80
CA GLU A 203 -0.57 -0.69 21.21
C GLU A 203 -0.89 0.16 19.98
N LEU A 204 -1.99 -0.12 19.27
CA LEU A 204 -2.43 0.68 18.11
C LEU A 204 -2.79 2.13 18.48
N ALA A 205 -3.21 2.39 19.72
CA ALA A 205 -3.44 3.76 20.19
C ALA A 205 -2.16 4.60 20.14
N LYS A 206 -1.00 4.01 20.49
CA LYS A 206 0.30 4.68 20.41
C LYS A 206 0.71 4.93 18.95
N ALA A 207 0.36 4.02 18.03
CA ALA A 207 0.60 4.23 16.60
C ALA A 207 -0.23 5.40 16.06
N LEU A 208 -1.52 5.50 16.42
CA LEU A 208 -2.39 6.61 16.03
C LEU A 208 -1.91 7.95 16.60
N GLU A 209 -1.46 7.98 17.86
CA GLU A 209 -0.85 9.15 18.46
C GLU A 209 0.43 9.60 17.74
N ALA A 210 1.29 8.65 17.39
CA ALA A 210 2.50 8.94 16.63
C ALA A 210 2.18 9.47 15.22
N LEU A 211 1.20 8.88 14.52
CA LEU A 211 0.71 9.35 13.22
C LEU A 211 0.15 10.78 13.31
N ASP A 212 -0.62 11.10 14.35
CA ASP A 212 -1.14 12.44 14.57
C ASP A 212 -0.01 13.46 14.76
N ASN A 213 0.97 13.13 15.59
CA ASN A 213 2.14 14.00 15.82
C ASN A 213 2.94 14.22 14.53
N ASN A 214 3.17 13.16 13.75
CA ASN A 214 3.85 13.22 12.46
C ASN A 214 3.06 14.05 11.44
N LEU A 215 1.75 13.87 11.38
CA LEU A 215 0.85 14.70 10.58
C LEU A 215 0.98 16.18 10.94
N GLY A 216 0.93 16.53 12.23
CA GLY A 216 1.08 17.91 12.72
C GLY A 216 2.38 18.57 12.26
N VAL A 217 3.50 17.83 12.31
CA VAL A 217 4.81 18.32 11.83
C VAL A 217 4.77 18.60 10.33
N LEU A 218 4.18 17.71 9.53
CA LEU A 218 4.12 17.86 8.07
C LEU A 218 3.15 18.97 7.65
N LEU A 219 1.99 19.08 8.29
CA LEU A 219 1.04 20.19 8.04
C LEU A 219 1.67 21.56 8.29
N LYS A 220 2.44 21.68 9.38
CA LYS A 220 3.19 22.90 9.70
C LYS A 220 4.26 23.20 8.65
N ALA A 221 4.98 22.20 8.18
CA ALA A 221 6.03 22.34 7.16
C ALA A 221 5.47 22.67 5.76
N ALA A 222 4.33 22.09 5.40
CA ALA A 222 3.65 22.35 4.13
C ALA A 222 3.09 23.77 4.04
N GLY A 223 2.61 24.31 5.19
CA GLY A 223 2.02 25.64 5.28
C GLY A 223 0.57 25.69 4.76
N LYS A 224 -0.11 26.81 5.03
CA LYS A 224 -1.55 26.98 4.78
C LYS A 224 -1.93 27.05 3.28
N ASP A 225 -0.97 27.38 2.41
CA ASP A 225 -1.19 27.54 0.96
C ASP A 225 -0.94 26.23 0.20
N CYS A 226 -0.62 25.13 0.89
CA CYS A 226 -0.46 23.80 0.35
C CYS A 226 -1.78 23.01 0.45
N ASN A 227 -2.18 22.35 -0.64
CA ASN A 227 -3.22 21.33 -0.58
C ASN A 227 -2.64 20.06 0.05
N VAL A 228 -3.40 19.42 0.90
CA VAL A 228 -2.98 18.18 1.57
C VAL A 228 -4.08 17.13 1.43
N ILE A 229 -3.72 15.95 0.95
CA ILE A 229 -4.57 14.76 0.98
C ILE A 229 -3.99 13.79 2.00
N VAL A 230 -4.81 13.29 2.91
CA VAL A 230 -4.50 12.16 3.79
C VAL A 230 -5.44 11.02 3.43
N PHE A 231 -4.91 9.81 3.27
CA PHE A 231 -5.70 8.62 2.98
C PHE A 231 -5.11 7.40 3.69
N SER A 232 -5.92 6.33 3.82
CA SER A 232 -5.41 5.00 4.11
C SER A 232 -5.51 4.13 2.87
N ASP A 233 -4.52 3.29 2.65
CA ASP A 233 -4.44 2.42 1.47
C ASP A 233 -5.31 1.17 1.60
N HIS A 234 -5.31 0.52 2.74
CA HIS A 234 -6.16 -0.63 3.07
C HIS A 234 -6.50 -0.66 4.56
N SER A 235 -7.34 -1.61 4.95
CA SER A 235 -7.56 -1.98 6.34
C SER A 235 -6.86 -3.32 6.63
N GLN A 236 -6.89 -3.77 7.87
CA GLN A 236 -6.51 -5.12 8.27
C GLN A 236 -7.65 -5.81 9.01
N LEU A 237 -7.71 -7.13 8.86
CA LEU A 237 -8.63 -8.01 9.58
C LEU A 237 -7.83 -8.96 10.48
N LYS A 238 -8.50 -9.53 11.49
CA LYS A 238 -7.90 -10.56 12.33
C LYS A 238 -7.44 -11.74 11.48
N ALA A 239 -6.20 -12.23 11.71
CA ALA A 239 -5.58 -13.33 10.97
C ALA A 239 -4.56 -14.08 11.84
N ASP A 240 -5.01 -14.57 13.03
CA ASP A 240 -4.14 -15.25 13.98
C ASP A 240 -4.02 -16.77 13.73
N LYS A 241 -4.57 -17.26 12.62
CA LYS A 241 -4.50 -18.67 12.17
C LYS A 241 -4.02 -18.73 10.73
N ASN A 242 -3.29 -19.79 10.39
CA ASN A 242 -2.69 -19.95 9.07
C ASN A 242 -3.51 -20.88 8.17
N VAL A 243 -3.67 -20.50 6.91
CA VAL A 243 -4.01 -21.37 5.77
C VAL A 243 -2.75 -21.55 4.93
N LEU A 244 -2.30 -22.80 4.73
CA LEU A 244 -1.05 -23.12 4.06
C LEU A 244 -1.29 -23.94 2.77
N PRO A 245 -1.74 -23.31 1.67
CA PRO A 245 -2.16 -24.04 0.48
C PRO A 245 -1.00 -24.72 -0.25
N ASN A 246 0.22 -24.16 -0.21
CA ASN A 246 1.40 -24.79 -0.80
C ASN A 246 1.80 -26.08 -0.04
N LYS A 247 1.63 -26.09 1.28
CA LYS A 247 1.79 -27.31 2.08
C LYS A 247 0.75 -28.37 1.70
N MET A 248 -0.50 -27.98 1.44
CA MET A 248 -1.54 -28.88 0.98
C MET A 248 -1.18 -29.47 -0.40
N LEU A 249 -0.63 -28.67 -1.33
CA LEU A 249 -0.16 -29.18 -2.63
C LEU A 249 0.95 -30.22 -2.47
N ALA A 250 1.89 -30.01 -1.55
CA ALA A 250 2.97 -30.95 -1.27
C ALA A 250 2.44 -32.24 -0.62
N ASP A 251 1.68 -32.12 0.45
CA ASP A 251 1.26 -33.26 1.26
C ASP A 251 0.19 -34.15 0.58
N SER A 252 -0.77 -33.52 -0.14
CA SER A 252 -1.92 -34.24 -0.70
C SER A 252 -1.72 -34.70 -2.13
N PHE A 253 -0.85 -34.04 -2.89
CA PHE A 253 -0.70 -34.30 -4.33
C PHE A 253 0.75 -34.58 -4.76
N GLY A 254 1.76 -34.16 -3.99
CA GLY A 254 3.16 -34.22 -4.43
C GLY A 254 3.43 -33.35 -5.66
N PHE A 255 2.65 -32.28 -5.88
CA PHE A 255 2.80 -31.39 -7.02
C PHE A 255 3.89 -30.35 -6.81
N THR A 256 4.24 -30.09 -5.58
CA THR A 256 5.38 -29.26 -5.16
C THR A 256 6.14 -29.95 -4.03
N THR A 257 7.35 -29.49 -3.75
CA THR A 257 8.19 -29.97 -2.64
C THR A 257 8.80 -28.79 -1.95
N GLU A 258 8.75 -28.77 -0.63
CA GLU A 258 9.43 -27.75 0.18
C GLU A 258 10.95 -27.99 0.13
N THR A 259 11.70 -26.91 -0.10
CA THR A 259 13.14 -26.88 -0.18
C THR A 259 13.69 -25.88 0.83
N SER A 260 15.01 -25.79 0.97
CA SER A 260 15.66 -24.77 1.81
C SER A 260 15.43 -23.31 1.36
N GLN A 261 14.91 -23.09 0.14
CA GLN A 261 14.64 -21.75 -0.38
C GLN A 261 13.13 -21.44 -0.47
N GLY A 262 12.27 -22.45 -0.37
CA GLY A 262 10.82 -22.32 -0.53
C GLY A 262 10.24 -23.52 -1.23
N TYR A 263 9.07 -23.37 -1.87
CA TYR A 263 8.43 -24.44 -2.63
C TYR A 263 8.92 -24.48 -4.08
N ASP A 264 9.04 -25.71 -4.61
CA ASP A 264 9.29 -25.93 -6.06
C ASP A 264 8.09 -25.46 -6.89
N MET A 265 8.35 -24.63 -7.91
CA MET A 265 7.35 -24.00 -8.77
C MET A 265 7.20 -24.68 -10.14
N THR A 266 7.79 -25.84 -10.35
CA THR A 266 7.90 -26.47 -11.70
C THR A 266 6.56 -26.90 -12.29
N LYS A 267 5.58 -27.26 -11.44
CA LYS A 267 4.24 -27.70 -11.87
C LYS A 267 3.16 -26.68 -11.54
N CYS A 268 3.04 -26.33 -10.29
CA CYS A 268 2.06 -25.37 -9.78
C CYS A 268 2.45 -24.86 -8.40
N TYR A 269 1.84 -23.74 -7.98
CA TYR A 269 1.92 -23.22 -6.62
C TYR A 269 0.78 -22.24 -6.36
N PHE A 270 0.55 -21.92 -5.09
CA PHE A 270 -0.26 -20.77 -4.70
C PHE A 270 0.63 -19.55 -4.43
N GLU A 271 0.31 -18.44 -5.05
CA GLU A 271 0.81 -17.13 -4.63
C GLU A 271 -0.09 -16.63 -3.49
N CYS A 272 0.46 -16.59 -2.28
CA CYS A 272 -0.25 -16.17 -1.06
C CYS A 272 -0.09 -14.66 -0.86
N CYS A 273 -1.19 -13.98 -0.52
CA CYS A 273 -1.27 -12.53 -0.46
C CYS A 273 -2.03 -12.06 0.80
N GLY A 274 -1.85 -12.74 1.93
CA GLY A 274 -2.59 -12.45 3.16
C GLY A 274 -4.01 -13.00 3.15
N GLY A 275 -5.02 -12.16 2.91
CA GLY A 275 -6.43 -12.57 2.88
C GLY A 275 -6.86 -13.37 1.65
N SER A 276 -6.04 -13.40 0.60
CA SER A 276 -6.32 -14.09 -0.67
C SER A 276 -5.12 -14.89 -1.17
N ALA A 277 -5.38 -15.88 -2.03
CA ALA A 277 -4.35 -16.59 -2.76
C ALA A 277 -4.81 -16.95 -4.18
N PHE A 278 -3.85 -17.08 -5.11
CA PHE A 278 -4.07 -17.32 -6.50
C PHE A 278 -3.33 -18.58 -6.94
N PHE A 279 -4.04 -19.53 -7.57
CA PHE A 279 -3.48 -20.77 -8.03
C PHE A 279 -2.85 -20.61 -9.41
N ARG A 280 -1.56 -20.84 -9.48
CA ARG A 280 -0.78 -20.82 -10.70
C ARG A 280 -0.37 -22.25 -11.07
N GLU A 281 -0.66 -22.60 -12.30
CA GLU A 281 -0.27 -23.89 -12.85
C GLU A 281 0.52 -23.71 -14.16
N TYR A 282 1.36 -24.67 -14.49
CA TYR A 282 2.18 -24.66 -15.71
C TYR A 282 2.05 -25.96 -16.51
N LYS A 283 1.79 -27.05 -15.86
CA LYS A 283 1.84 -28.38 -16.45
C LYS A 283 0.93 -29.37 -15.73
N LEU A 284 -0.28 -28.95 -15.38
CA LEU A 284 -1.27 -29.84 -14.80
C LEU A 284 -2.35 -30.20 -15.83
N ALA A 285 -2.90 -31.39 -15.71
CA ALA A 285 -4.11 -31.78 -16.42
C ALA A 285 -5.34 -31.10 -15.78
N ASP A 286 -6.38 -30.82 -16.56
CA ASP A 286 -7.62 -30.22 -16.10
C ASP A 286 -8.24 -30.97 -14.91
N GLU A 287 -8.15 -32.30 -14.91
CA GLU A 287 -8.64 -33.15 -13.82
C GLU A 287 -7.86 -32.88 -12.50
N ASP A 288 -6.55 -32.67 -12.57
CA ASP A 288 -5.73 -32.34 -11.41
C ASP A 288 -6.02 -30.95 -10.90
N ILE A 289 -6.23 -29.96 -11.79
CA ILE A 289 -6.67 -28.60 -11.41
C ILE A 289 -8.00 -28.67 -10.65
N LYS A 290 -8.96 -29.45 -11.16
CA LYS A 290 -10.25 -29.67 -10.50
C LYS A 290 -10.08 -30.29 -9.11
N ARG A 291 -9.26 -31.33 -8.98
CA ARG A 291 -8.96 -31.97 -7.69
C ARG A 291 -8.30 -31.00 -6.70
N VAL A 292 -7.36 -30.17 -7.15
CA VAL A 292 -6.76 -29.11 -6.32
C VAL A 292 -7.81 -28.13 -5.86
N LYS A 293 -8.70 -27.67 -6.75
CA LYS A 293 -9.80 -26.74 -6.40
C LYS A 293 -10.74 -27.35 -5.37
N GLU A 294 -11.14 -28.60 -5.54
CA GLU A 294 -11.98 -29.34 -4.58
C GLU A 294 -11.30 -29.52 -3.19
N GLN A 295 -9.99 -29.74 -3.18
CA GLN A 295 -9.24 -29.86 -1.92
C GLN A 295 -9.03 -28.49 -1.26
N THR A 296 -8.82 -27.42 -2.04
CA THR A 296 -8.74 -26.05 -1.55
C THR A 296 -10.00 -25.67 -0.76
N ALA A 297 -11.18 -26.02 -1.27
CA ALA A 297 -12.47 -25.76 -0.61
C ALA A 297 -12.63 -26.48 0.76
N LYS A 298 -11.77 -27.44 1.08
CA LYS A 298 -11.78 -28.18 2.36
C LYS A 298 -10.74 -27.64 3.36
N LEU A 299 -9.93 -26.68 2.95
CA LEU A 299 -8.96 -26.07 3.86
C LEU A 299 -9.68 -25.35 4.99
N LYS A 300 -9.21 -25.56 6.21
CA LYS A 300 -9.72 -24.82 7.37
C LYS A 300 -9.42 -23.35 7.21
N GLY A 301 -10.44 -22.49 7.27
CA GLY A 301 -10.33 -21.06 7.02
C GLY A 301 -10.58 -20.68 5.56
N PHE A 302 -10.94 -21.61 4.67
CA PHE A 302 -11.45 -21.27 3.35
C PHE A 302 -12.82 -20.61 3.46
N ASN A 303 -12.98 -19.42 2.86
CA ASN A 303 -14.27 -18.72 2.78
C ASN A 303 -14.97 -19.05 1.44
N ARG A 304 -14.43 -18.54 0.35
CA ARG A 304 -14.98 -18.73 -1.00
C ARG A 304 -13.90 -18.62 -2.07
N PHE A 305 -14.22 -19.10 -3.27
CA PHE A 305 -13.42 -18.76 -4.44
C PHE A 305 -13.66 -17.31 -4.84
N LEU A 306 -12.63 -16.69 -5.41
CA LEU A 306 -12.73 -15.36 -5.99
C LEU A 306 -13.60 -15.39 -7.24
N THR A 307 -14.35 -14.32 -7.45
CA THR A 307 -15.16 -14.12 -8.67
C THR A 307 -14.26 -13.79 -9.87
N GLU A 308 -14.80 -13.93 -11.09
CA GLU A 308 -14.09 -13.52 -12.30
C GLU A 308 -13.72 -12.03 -12.30
N ASP A 309 -14.60 -11.17 -11.79
CA ASP A 309 -14.35 -9.73 -11.68
C ASP A 309 -13.21 -9.43 -10.69
N GLU A 310 -13.16 -10.11 -9.54
CA GLU A 310 -12.05 -9.99 -8.58
C GLU A 310 -10.73 -10.47 -9.19
N MET A 311 -10.73 -11.60 -9.89
CA MET A 311 -9.57 -12.10 -10.61
C MET A 311 -9.08 -11.10 -11.66
N LYS A 312 -10.02 -10.48 -12.40
CA LYS A 312 -9.73 -9.47 -13.39
C LYS A 312 -9.17 -8.19 -12.77
N MET A 313 -9.80 -7.64 -11.73
CA MET A 313 -9.31 -6.44 -11.02
C MET A 313 -7.89 -6.64 -10.49
N ALA A 314 -7.60 -7.80 -9.92
CA ALA A 314 -6.28 -8.18 -9.44
C ALA A 314 -5.24 -8.43 -10.54
N GLY A 315 -5.62 -8.38 -11.83
CA GLY A 315 -4.73 -8.70 -12.95
C GLY A 315 -4.33 -10.18 -13.03
N ARG A 316 -5.26 -11.06 -12.66
CA ARG A 316 -5.10 -12.51 -12.59
C ARG A 316 -5.92 -13.26 -13.65
N GLU A 317 -6.31 -12.59 -14.72
CA GLU A 317 -6.95 -13.22 -15.87
C GLU A 317 -6.05 -14.32 -16.43
N GLY A 318 -6.65 -15.51 -16.66
CA GLY A 318 -5.92 -16.69 -17.14
C GLY A 318 -5.29 -17.57 -16.06
N GLU A 319 -5.33 -17.19 -14.78
CA GLU A 319 -5.06 -18.11 -13.67
C GLU A 319 -6.30 -18.96 -13.39
N ALA A 320 -6.10 -20.25 -13.04
CA ALA A 320 -7.21 -21.22 -12.98
C ALA A 320 -8.29 -20.85 -11.95
N PHE A 321 -7.89 -20.34 -10.78
CA PHE A 321 -8.77 -19.81 -9.74
C PHE A 321 -7.97 -19.06 -8.66
N GLY A 322 -8.68 -18.27 -7.87
CA GLY A 322 -8.20 -17.72 -6.60
C GLY A 322 -9.21 -18.03 -5.50
N PHE A 323 -8.82 -17.88 -4.25
CA PHE A 323 -9.71 -18.01 -3.11
C PHE A 323 -9.33 -17.02 -2.00
N CYS A 324 -10.28 -16.77 -1.08
CA CYS A 324 -10.06 -15.92 0.09
C CYS A 324 -10.33 -16.68 1.39
N ALA A 325 -9.73 -16.20 2.48
CA ALA A 325 -9.86 -16.78 3.80
C ALA A 325 -11.03 -16.19 4.57
N GLU A 326 -11.58 -16.96 5.53
CA GLU A 326 -12.45 -16.43 6.57
C GLU A 326 -11.70 -15.43 7.47
N VAL A 327 -12.40 -14.46 8.06
CA VAL A 327 -11.83 -13.61 9.12
C VAL A 327 -11.30 -14.48 10.27
N GLY A 328 -10.10 -14.19 10.71
CA GLY A 328 -9.35 -15.01 11.68
C GLY A 328 -8.27 -15.88 11.03
N TYR A 329 -8.20 -15.92 9.69
CA TYR A 329 -7.21 -16.70 8.97
C TYR A 329 -6.45 -15.86 7.95
N GLY A 330 -5.11 -15.98 7.93
CA GLY A 330 -4.23 -15.49 6.87
C GLY A 330 -3.74 -16.62 5.99
N ILE A 331 -3.62 -16.37 4.68
CA ILE A 331 -3.13 -17.35 3.70
C ILE A 331 -1.65 -17.07 3.46
N HIS A 332 -0.79 -17.98 3.88
CA HIS A 332 0.65 -17.80 3.85
C HIS A 332 1.36 -18.94 3.11
N ASN A 333 2.56 -18.66 2.58
CA ASN A 333 3.42 -19.70 2.01
C ASN A 333 3.98 -20.62 3.11
N PHE A 334 4.30 -20.03 4.28
CA PHE A 334 4.87 -20.68 5.45
C PHE A 334 4.14 -20.24 6.71
N PRO A 335 4.23 -21.00 7.82
CA PRO A 335 3.62 -20.56 9.07
C PRO A 335 4.06 -19.15 9.47
N SER A 336 3.09 -18.29 9.81
CA SER A 336 3.26 -16.92 10.27
C SER A 336 2.72 -16.77 11.69
N ASP A 337 3.36 -15.90 12.49
CA ASP A 337 2.92 -15.51 13.82
C ASP A 337 2.11 -14.20 13.81
N GLU A 338 1.81 -13.65 12.64
CA GLU A 338 0.98 -12.46 12.48
C GLU A 338 -0.40 -12.63 13.09
N LYS A 339 -0.94 -11.54 13.62
CA LYS A 339 -2.25 -11.50 14.31
C LYS A 339 -3.34 -10.82 13.48
N ALA A 340 -2.93 -10.09 12.47
CA ALA A 340 -3.79 -9.42 11.51
C ALA A 340 -3.13 -9.42 10.14
N ASP A 341 -3.94 -9.33 9.09
CA ASP A 341 -3.49 -9.31 7.71
C ASP A 341 -4.43 -8.50 6.82
N HIS A 342 -3.98 -8.19 5.62
CA HIS A 342 -4.72 -7.51 4.56
C HIS A 342 -4.80 -8.38 3.28
N GLY A 343 -5.19 -7.82 2.12
CA GLY A 343 -5.32 -8.59 0.89
C GLY A 343 -6.61 -9.41 0.79
N TYR A 344 -7.62 -9.12 1.61
CA TYR A 344 -8.96 -9.67 1.50
C TYR A 344 -9.74 -8.99 0.37
N PRO A 345 -10.79 -9.64 -0.20
CA PRO A 345 -11.77 -8.98 -1.04
C PRO A 345 -12.42 -7.77 -0.38
N LEU A 346 -12.87 -6.82 -1.20
CA LEU A 346 -13.37 -5.52 -0.72
C LEU A 346 -14.77 -5.57 -0.10
N ASP A 347 -15.44 -6.71 -0.16
CA ASP A 347 -16.79 -6.96 0.39
C ASP A 347 -16.80 -7.47 1.85
N TYR A 348 -15.64 -7.49 2.50
CA TYR A 348 -15.55 -7.85 3.92
C TYR A 348 -15.96 -6.66 4.81
N ASP A 349 -16.69 -6.96 5.88
CA ASP A 349 -17.12 -5.96 6.86
C ASP A 349 -15.93 -5.26 7.54
N ASN A 350 -16.03 -3.94 7.71
CA ASN A 350 -15.00 -3.10 8.32
C ASN A 350 -13.65 -3.09 7.58
N TYR A 351 -13.69 -3.30 6.25
CA TYR A 351 -12.52 -3.32 5.41
C TYR A 351 -12.35 -2.06 4.56
N GLU A 352 -13.29 -1.15 4.64
CA GLU A 352 -13.27 0.15 3.98
C GLU A 352 -12.15 1.03 4.54
N VAL A 353 -11.78 2.03 3.76
CA VAL A 353 -10.79 3.05 4.06
C VAL A 353 -11.40 4.45 3.97
N PHE A 354 -10.60 5.48 4.16
CA PHE A 354 -11.00 6.87 4.02
C PHE A 354 -9.96 7.67 3.27
N TYR A 355 -10.37 8.84 2.75
CA TYR A 355 -9.46 9.92 2.42
C TYR A 355 -10.09 11.26 2.77
N MET A 356 -9.26 12.27 3.02
CA MET A 356 -9.68 13.65 3.22
C MET A 356 -8.71 14.62 2.56
N GLY A 357 -9.24 15.74 2.08
CA GLY A 357 -8.46 16.80 1.46
C GLY A 357 -8.66 18.15 2.12
N SER A 358 -7.59 18.87 2.38
CA SER A 358 -7.60 20.22 2.99
C SER A 358 -6.70 21.17 2.23
N GLY A 359 -7.04 22.44 2.17
CA GLY A 359 -6.24 23.48 1.54
C GLY A 359 -7.05 24.37 0.58
N PRO A 360 -6.36 25.22 -0.21
CA PRO A 360 -7.02 26.20 -1.06
C PRO A 360 -8.03 25.65 -2.05
N SER A 361 -7.76 24.47 -2.62
CA SER A 361 -8.60 23.82 -3.66
C SER A 361 -9.77 23.01 -3.10
N PHE A 362 -9.80 22.69 -1.80
CA PHE A 362 -10.83 21.87 -1.19
C PHE A 362 -11.97 22.67 -0.60
N LYS A 363 -13.21 22.16 -0.71
CA LYS A 363 -14.38 22.71 0.00
C LYS A 363 -14.32 22.28 1.46
N THR A 364 -14.27 23.25 2.37
CA THR A 364 -14.33 22.98 3.80
C THR A 364 -15.69 22.45 4.20
N GLY A 365 -15.73 21.34 4.94
CA GLY A 365 -16.95 20.74 5.47
C GLY A 365 -17.74 19.91 4.43
N ALA A 366 -17.23 19.70 3.21
CA ALA A 366 -17.81 18.72 2.31
C ALA A 366 -17.63 17.32 2.92
N PHE A 367 -18.71 16.53 2.87
CA PHE A 367 -18.72 15.17 3.41
C PHE A 367 -19.41 14.24 2.42
N GLU A 368 -18.72 13.19 2.04
CA GLU A 368 -19.19 12.17 1.13
C GLU A 368 -18.95 10.77 1.70
N ALA A 369 -19.67 9.79 1.19
CA ALA A 369 -19.47 8.39 1.51
C ALA A 369 -19.36 7.54 0.23
N GLY A 370 -18.57 6.48 0.31
CA GLY A 370 -18.30 5.61 -0.84
C GLY A 370 -17.29 6.21 -1.83
N GLY A 371 -17.10 5.54 -2.95
CA GLY A 371 -16.07 5.86 -3.93
C GLY A 371 -14.89 4.92 -3.84
N SER A 372 -13.79 5.29 -4.47
CA SER A 372 -12.58 4.47 -4.56
C SER A 372 -11.33 5.30 -4.31
N LEU A 373 -10.24 4.65 -3.90
CA LEU A 373 -8.92 5.30 -3.85
C LEU A 373 -8.41 5.74 -5.23
N LEU A 374 -9.00 5.23 -6.31
CA LEU A 374 -8.76 5.71 -7.68
C LEU A 374 -9.20 7.18 -7.88
N ASP A 375 -10.02 7.73 -7.00
CA ASP A 375 -10.44 9.14 -7.01
C ASP A 375 -9.28 10.09 -6.70
N ILE A 376 -8.21 9.65 -6.03
CA ILE A 376 -7.10 10.50 -5.59
C ILE A 376 -6.29 11.03 -6.78
N ALA A 377 -5.99 10.19 -7.79
CA ALA A 377 -5.23 10.64 -8.97
C ALA A 377 -5.93 11.76 -9.74
N PRO A 378 -7.23 11.67 -10.10
CA PRO A 378 -7.93 12.75 -10.78
C PRO A 378 -8.05 14.02 -9.93
N ILE A 379 -8.26 13.91 -8.60
CA ILE A 379 -8.24 15.06 -7.69
C ILE A 379 -6.86 15.74 -7.72
N ALA A 380 -5.78 14.96 -7.65
CA ALA A 380 -4.42 15.48 -7.72
C ALA A 380 -4.12 16.16 -9.07
N CYS A 381 -4.61 15.59 -10.17
CA CYS A 381 -4.50 16.17 -11.50
C CYS A 381 -5.21 17.54 -11.58
N GLU A 382 -6.43 17.64 -11.07
CA GLU A 382 -7.19 18.90 -11.05
C GLU A 382 -6.46 19.99 -10.25
N ILE A 383 -5.97 19.65 -9.05
CA ILE A 383 -5.22 20.58 -8.18
C ILE A 383 -3.93 21.09 -8.85
N LEU A 384 -3.21 20.22 -9.55
CA LEU A 384 -1.90 20.53 -10.13
C LEU A 384 -1.98 20.98 -11.60
N GLY A 385 -3.16 21.02 -12.21
CA GLY A 385 -3.36 21.35 -13.62
C GLY A 385 -2.74 20.29 -14.56
N LEU A 386 -2.82 19.03 -14.19
CA LEU A 386 -2.29 17.89 -14.96
C LEU A 386 -3.41 17.18 -15.73
N SER A 387 -3.03 16.41 -16.74
CA SER A 387 -3.96 15.59 -17.52
C SER A 387 -3.43 14.18 -17.69
N MET A 388 -4.16 13.22 -17.14
CA MET A 388 -3.90 11.79 -17.31
C MET A 388 -5.09 11.14 -18.02
N THR A 389 -4.81 10.21 -18.94
CA THR A 389 -5.84 9.52 -19.73
C THR A 389 -6.24 8.20 -19.10
N GLY A 390 -7.54 7.85 -19.20
CA GLY A 390 -8.06 6.56 -18.75
C GLY A 390 -8.20 6.43 -17.23
N ILE A 391 -8.23 7.55 -16.52
CA ILE A 391 -8.57 7.66 -15.09
C ILE A 391 -10.00 8.15 -14.92
N LEU A 392 -10.53 8.10 -13.70
CA LEU A 392 -11.82 8.65 -13.34
C LEU A 392 -11.85 10.18 -13.54
N LYS A 393 -13.03 10.77 -13.47
CA LYS A 393 -13.17 12.23 -13.36
C LYS A 393 -12.92 12.66 -11.91
N PRO A 394 -12.39 13.87 -11.67
CA PRO A 394 -12.26 14.39 -10.32
C PRO A 394 -13.64 14.53 -9.66
N ARG A 395 -13.70 14.33 -8.35
CA ARG A 395 -14.91 14.52 -7.55
C ARG A 395 -15.12 16.01 -7.29
N GLU A 396 -15.88 16.65 -8.20
CA GLU A 396 -16.13 18.11 -8.16
C GLU A 396 -16.82 18.56 -6.87
N GLU A 397 -17.59 17.68 -6.22
CA GLU A 397 -18.24 17.94 -4.94
C GLU A 397 -17.26 18.24 -3.81
N LEU A 398 -16.01 17.79 -3.92
CA LEU A 398 -14.93 18.00 -2.93
C LEU A 398 -14.10 19.26 -3.21
N LEU A 399 -14.12 19.77 -4.45
CA LEU A 399 -13.25 20.85 -4.93
C LEU A 399 -14.02 22.17 -5.08
N LYS A 400 -13.27 23.30 -4.96
CA LYS A 400 -13.81 24.65 -5.14
C LYS A 400 -13.87 25.06 -6.58
#